data_2cdec9470bb29db2f5deb8ec30feaaa1
#
_entry.id   2cdec9470bb29db2f5deb8ec30feaaa1
#
_cell.length_a   1.000
_cell.length_b   1.000
_cell.length_c   1.000
_cell.angle_alpha   90.00
_cell.angle_beta   90.00
_cell.angle_gamma   90.00
#
_symmetry.space_group_name_H-M   'P 1'
#
loop_
_entity.id
_entity.type
_entity.pdbx_description
1 polymer ?
#
loop_
_entity_poly.entity_id
_entity_poly.type
_entity_poly.pdbx_seq_one_letter_code
_entity_poly.pdbx_strand_id
1 'polypeptide(L)'
;MLKLTSGLIAGVLACSAANAQPSLTAEQLVAKNLEARGGAEALAAIQSLQFEGRLLTQGDFELKFKETRKRLPAGAAVRDDLSVQGLTIVQAYDGANGWKINPFQGRRDAEKMAGDEARSMADSGMISGILQSAASSKSKVTAEGMEDFDGTLAYKLKVVQPDGDEFVYLLDPDTFLEIKMVESRRLRGTLSVSDTELGDYEKVGGVYYPMAVDQWTDGYPNQRSRLVIEKATANVDAPASLFAQPNDAAKPAAAGPGDVPKPTDKPATDNKSDEPATPPAPSKE
;
A
#
# COMPACT_ATOMS: atom_id res chain seq x y z
N MET A 1 -27.02 -31.22 -80.45
CA MET A 1 -27.88 -30.32 -79.66
C MET A 1 -27.58 -30.55 -78.20
N LEU A 2 -26.77 -29.70 -77.62
CA LEU A 2 -26.31 -29.85 -76.26
C LEU A 2 -27.00 -28.73 -75.42
N LYS A 3 -27.84 -29.12 -74.46
CA LYS A 3 -28.52 -28.18 -73.58
C LYS A 3 -27.65 -27.96 -72.31
N LEU A 4 -27.13 -26.74 -72.16
CA LEU A 4 -26.51 -26.28 -70.90
C LEU A 4 -27.64 -25.91 -69.95
N THR A 5 -27.67 -26.53 -68.77
CA THR A 5 -28.49 -26.13 -67.66
C THR A 5 -27.59 -25.34 -66.69
N SER A 6 -27.81 -24.00 -66.55
CA SER A 6 -27.18 -23.13 -65.57
C SER A 6 -27.83 -23.34 -64.17
N GLY A 7 -27.06 -23.89 -63.27
CA GLY A 7 -27.45 -23.97 -61.85
C GLY A 7 -27.07 -22.69 -61.10
N LEU A 8 -28.06 -22.00 -60.54
CA LEU A 8 -27.91 -20.80 -59.69
C LEU A 8 -27.64 -21.25 -58.26
N ILE A 9 -26.40 -21.05 -57.77
CA ILE A 9 -26.06 -21.28 -56.38
C ILE A 9 -26.37 -19.98 -55.59
N ALA A 10 -27.47 -20.02 -54.86
CA ALA A 10 -27.80 -18.96 -53.90
C ALA A 10 -26.94 -19.15 -52.62
N GLY A 11 -25.91 -18.33 -52.45
CA GLY A 11 -25.13 -18.28 -51.22
C GLY A 11 -25.94 -17.62 -50.10
N VAL A 12 -26.29 -18.39 -49.11
CA VAL A 12 -26.89 -17.86 -47.86
C VAL A 12 -25.76 -17.28 -47.03
N LEU A 13 -25.62 -15.92 -46.96
CA LEU A 13 -24.83 -15.24 -45.97
C LEU A 13 -25.54 -15.36 -44.61
N ALA A 14 -25.10 -16.26 -43.76
CA ALA A 14 -25.48 -16.28 -42.38
C ALA A 14 -24.74 -15.13 -41.70
N CYS A 15 -25.41 -13.98 -41.49
CA CYS A 15 -24.97 -12.95 -40.55
C CYS A 15 -25.06 -13.53 -39.12
N SER A 16 -23.93 -13.94 -38.57
CA SER A 16 -23.81 -14.23 -37.15
C SER A 16 -23.98 -12.89 -36.42
N ALA A 17 -25.18 -12.62 -35.90
CA ALA A 17 -25.39 -11.56 -34.94
C ALA A 17 -24.58 -11.95 -33.69
N ALA A 18 -23.44 -11.31 -33.50
CA ALA A 18 -22.73 -11.36 -32.24
C ALA A 18 -23.71 -10.79 -31.21
N ASN A 19 -24.26 -11.65 -30.34
CA ASN A 19 -24.98 -11.22 -29.16
C ASN A 19 -23.98 -10.49 -28.29
N ALA A 20 -23.90 -9.16 -28.40
CA ALA A 20 -23.26 -8.33 -27.43
C ALA A 20 -24.00 -8.56 -26.10
N GLN A 21 -23.41 -9.30 -25.17
CA GLN A 21 -23.95 -9.36 -23.81
C GLN A 21 -24.04 -7.92 -23.29
N PRO A 22 -25.16 -7.55 -22.65
CA PRO A 22 -25.29 -6.20 -22.11
C PRO A 22 -24.12 -5.97 -21.13
N SER A 23 -23.34 -4.92 -21.39
CA SER A 23 -22.23 -4.55 -20.51
C SER A 23 -22.82 -4.22 -19.13
N LEU A 24 -22.23 -4.79 -18.06
CA LEU A 24 -22.64 -4.51 -16.69
C LEU A 24 -22.43 -3.02 -16.39
N THR A 25 -23.37 -2.42 -15.66
CA THR A 25 -23.23 -1.03 -15.20
C THR A 25 -22.22 -0.93 -14.06
N ALA A 26 -21.75 0.28 -13.75
CA ALA A 26 -20.85 0.51 -12.63
C ALA A 26 -21.44 0.00 -11.30
N GLU A 27 -22.72 0.28 -11.07
CA GLU A 27 -23.44 -0.15 -9.86
C GLU A 27 -23.52 -1.68 -9.77
N GLN A 28 -23.78 -2.34 -10.91
CA GLN A 28 -23.82 -3.81 -10.95
C GLN A 28 -22.46 -4.42 -10.67
N LEU A 29 -21.39 -3.85 -11.23
CA LEU A 29 -20.03 -4.33 -10.98
C LEU A 29 -19.60 -4.14 -9.53
N VAL A 30 -19.89 -2.97 -8.93
CA VAL A 30 -19.63 -2.72 -7.51
C VAL A 30 -20.41 -3.68 -6.62
N ALA A 31 -21.68 -3.95 -6.94
CA ALA A 31 -22.51 -4.90 -6.18
C ALA A 31 -21.94 -6.34 -6.27
N LYS A 32 -21.56 -6.78 -7.47
CA LYS A 32 -20.94 -8.10 -7.67
C LYS A 32 -19.60 -8.24 -6.95
N ASN A 33 -18.76 -7.20 -6.97
CA ASN A 33 -17.52 -7.18 -6.21
C ASN A 33 -17.80 -7.25 -4.69
N LEU A 34 -18.79 -6.51 -4.18
CA LEU A 34 -19.18 -6.60 -2.77
C LEU A 34 -19.61 -8.01 -2.37
N GLU A 35 -20.44 -8.65 -3.21
CA GLU A 35 -20.89 -10.03 -3.01
C GLU A 35 -19.69 -11.00 -3.02
N ALA A 36 -18.81 -10.89 -4.02
CA ALA A 36 -17.61 -11.69 -4.17
C ALA A 36 -16.69 -11.57 -2.94
N ARG A 37 -16.55 -10.37 -2.39
CA ARG A 37 -15.77 -10.13 -1.18
C ARG A 37 -16.38 -10.68 0.09
N GLY A 38 -17.62 -11.14 0.10
CA GLY A 38 -18.30 -11.76 1.26
C GLY A 38 -19.58 -11.03 1.69
N GLY A 39 -19.96 -9.95 0.99
CA GLY A 39 -21.21 -9.22 1.19
C GLY A 39 -21.13 -8.12 2.23
N ALA A 40 -22.16 -7.27 2.22
CA ALA A 40 -22.21 -6.06 3.04
C ALA A 40 -22.20 -6.34 4.54
N GLU A 41 -22.89 -7.40 4.97
CA GLU A 41 -23.01 -7.76 6.39
C GLU A 41 -21.66 -8.19 6.96
N ALA A 42 -20.94 -9.11 6.28
CA ALA A 42 -19.62 -9.56 6.70
C ALA A 42 -18.61 -8.38 6.74
N LEU A 43 -18.66 -7.53 5.71
CA LEU A 43 -17.78 -6.37 5.64
C LEU A 43 -18.08 -5.34 6.75
N ALA A 44 -19.34 -5.13 7.11
CA ALA A 44 -19.74 -4.23 8.20
C ALA A 44 -19.39 -4.80 9.59
N ALA A 45 -19.31 -6.11 9.74
CA ALA A 45 -18.95 -6.77 10.98
C ALA A 45 -17.47 -6.58 11.35
N ILE A 46 -16.60 -6.23 10.38
CA ILE A 46 -15.19 -6.00 10.65
C ILE A 46 -14.98 -4.57 11.14
N GLN A 47 -14.61 -4.42 12.42
CA GLN A 47 -14.35 -3.14 13.07
C GLN A 47 -12.86 -2.79 13.12
N SER A 48 -12.00 -3.81 13.12
CA SER A 48 -10.55 -3.66 13.00
C SER A 48 -9.96 -4.83 12.22
N LEU A 49 -8.81 -4.62 11.61
CA LEU A 49 -8.13 -5.61 10.78
C LEU A 49 -6.64 -5.47 10.98
N GLN A 50 -5.94 -6.58 11.14
CA GLN A 50 -4.49 -6.59 11.25
C GLN A 50 -3.92 -7.55 10.22
N PHE A 51 -2.92 -7.08 9.49
CA PHE A 51 -2.09 -7.85 8.59
C PHE A 51 -0.67 -7.93 9.14
N GLU A 52 -0.06 -9.11 9.06
CA GLU A 52 1.33 -9.36 9.40
C GLU A 52 1.97 -10.14 8.25
N GLY A 53 3.22 -9.81 7.90
CA GLY A 53 3.89 -10.46 6.78
C GLY A 53 5.23 -9.83 6.47
N ARG A 54 5.60 -9.84 5.18
CA ARG A 54 6.89 -9.38 4.69
C ARG A 54 6.72 -8.49 3.46
N LEU A 55 7.44 -7.39 3.45
CA LEU A 55 7.61 -6.54 2.28
C LEU A 55 8.96 -6.85 1.64
N LEU A 56 8.91 -7.39 0.44
CA LEU A 56 10.09 -7.67 -0.39
C LEU A 56 10.30 -6.47 -1.32
N THR A 57 11.50 -5.91 -1.33
CA THR A 57 11.88 -4.81 -2.19
C THR A 57 13.05 -5.23 -3.10
N GLN A 58 13.53 -4.34 -3.96
CA GLN A 58 14.65 -4.64 -4.84
C GLN A 58 15.87 -5.18 -4.08
N GLY A 59 16.59 -6.13 -4.70
CA GLY A 59 17.83 -6.71 -4.15
C GLY A 59 17.61 -7.66 -2.99
N ASP A 60 16.45 -8.35 -2.97
CA ASP A 60 16.07 -9.32 -1.92
C ASP A 60 16.04 -8.72 -0.51
N PHE A 61 15.87 -7.40 -0.41
CA PHE A 61 15.75 -6.74 0.87
C PHE A 61 14.35 -6.93 1.44
N GLU A 62 14.28 -7.56 2.61
CA GLU A 62 13.05 -7.94 3.28
C GLU A 62 12.85 -7.11 4.54
N LEU A 63 11.64 -6.54 4.66
CA LEU A 63 11.17 -5.88 5.88
C LEU A 63 10.02 -6.68 6.49
N LYS A 64 9.99 -6.82 7.80
CA LYS A 64 8.79 -7.30 8.48
C LYS A 64 7.72 -6.22 8.40
N PHE A 65 6.55 -6.62 7.98
CA PHE A 65 5.39 -5.77 7.80
C PHE A 65 4.33 -6.09 8.85
N LYS A 66 3.77 -5.05 9.42
CA LYS A 66 2.56 -5.12 10.24
C LYS A 66 1.71 -3.89 9.98
N GLU A 67 0.47 -4.12 9.58
CA GLU A 67 -0.53 -3.06 9.42
C GLU A 67 -1.70 -3.33 10.35
N THR A 68 -2.22 -2.28 10.98
CA THR A 68 -3.46 -2.34 11.77
C THR A 68 -4.40 -1.25 11.29
N ARG A 69 -5.61 -1.64 10.90
CA ARG A 69 -6.70 -0.76 10.49
C ARG A 69 -7.81 -0.76 11.52
N LYS A 70 -8.47 0.37 11.70
CA LYS A 70 -9.64 0.51 12.56
C LYS A 70 -10.71 1.33 11.87
N ARG A 71 -11.94 0.82 11.87
CA ARG A 71 -13.10 1.57 11.39
C ARG A 71 -13.45 2.68 12.39
N LEU A 72 -13.67 3.88 11.87
CA LEU A 72 -14.16 5.04 12.64
C LEU A 72 -15.52 5.46 12.09
N PRO A 73 -16.32 6.23 12.85
CA PRO A 73 -17.61 6.74 12.38
C PRO A 73 -17.51 7.56 11.07
N ALA A 74 -16.39 8.25 10.85
CA ALA A 74 -16.13 9.07 9.67
C ALA A 74 -14.81 8.70 9.00
N GLY A 75 -14.63 7.41 8.64
CA GLY A 75 -13.43 6.97 7.92
C GLY A 75 -12.70 5.84 8.63
N ALA A 76 -11.39 5.93 8.69
CA ALA A 76 -10.53 4.89 9.27
C ALA A 76 -9.36 5.49 10.06
N ALA A 77 -8.80 4.69 10.96
CA ALA A 77 -7.45 4.87 11.46
C ALA A 77 -6.58 3.71 10.95
N VAL A 78 -5.31 3.98 10.69
CA VAL A 78 -4.36 2.99 10.19
C VAL A 78 -2.98 3.24 10.77
N ARG A 79 -2.23 2.16 11.00
CA ARG A 79 -0.84 2.19 11.40
C ARG A 79 -0.07 1.08 10.69
N ASP A 80 1.04 1.47 10.06
CA ASP A 80 2.01 0.61 9.40
C ASP A 80 3.32 0.61 10.16
N ASP A 81 3.81 -0.56 10.47
CA ASP A 81 5.12 -0.79 11.07
C ASP A 81 5.96 -1.64 10.10
N LEU A 82 7.04 -1.06 9.57
CA LEU A 82 8.01 -1.73 8.69
C LEU A 82 9.33 -1.87 9.43
N SER A 83 9.73 -3.10 9.75
CA SER A 83 10.89 -3.35 10.60
C SER A 83 11.99 -4.11 9.88
N VAL A 84 13.23 -3.66 10.06
CA VAL A 84 14.43 -4.33 9.59
C VAL A 84 15.60 -4.03 10.53
N GLN A 85 16.40 -5.03 10.85
CA GLN A 85 17.61 -4.89 11.68
C GLN A 85 17.39 -4.15 13.02
N GLY A 86 16.21 -4.35 13.65
CA GLY A 86 15.87 -3.71 14.92
C GLY A 86 15.43 -2.25 14.82
N LEU A 87 15.34 -1.67 13.62
CA LEU A 87 14.77 -0.37 13.36
C LEU A 87 13.37 -0.53 12.76
N THR A 88 12.44 0.36 13.13
CA THR A 88 11.07 0.34 12.62
C THR A 88 10.70 1.70 12.04
N ILE A 89 10.31 1.72 10.77
CA ILE A 89 9.58 2.84 10.18
C ILE A 89 8.14 2.70 10.64
N VAL A 90 7.57 3.79 11.15
CA VAL A 90 6.16 3.84 11.54
C VAL A 90 5.47 4.91 10.73
N GLN A 91 4.31 4.58 10.17
CA GLN A 91 3.39 5.53 9.55
C GLN A 91 2.02 5.31 10.18
N ALA A 92 1.33 6.38 10.55
CA ALA A 92 0.01 6.23 11.14
C ALA A 92 -0.89 7.43 10.82
N TYR A 93 -2.18 7.15 10.80
CA TYR A 93 -3.26 8.12 10.69
C TYR A 93 -4.31 7.80 11.77
N ASP A 94 -4.66 8.79 12.59
CA ASP A 94 -5.54 8.61 13.75
C ASP A 94 -7.02 8.89 13.46
N GLY A 95 -7.35 9.18 12.21
CA GLY A 95 -8.67 9.62 11.77
C GLY A 95 -8.77 11.13 11.50
N ALA A 96 -7.73 11.90 11.87
CA ALA A 96 -7.65 13.34 11.65
C ALA A 96 -6.26 13.78 11.19
N ASN A 97 -5.20 13.20 11.76
CA ASN A 97 -3.82 13.59 11.52
C ASN A 97 -2.96 12.37 11.16
N GLY A 98 -2.08 12.55 10.16
CA GLY A 98 -1.04 11.60 9.83
C GLY A 98 0.29 11.98 10.48
N TRP A 99 1.04 10.98 10.91
CA TRP A 99 2.40 11.13 11.42
C TRP A 99 3.29 9.96 11.02
N LYS A 100 4.60 10.17 11.04
CA LYS A 100 5.58 9.14 10.69
C LYS A 100 6.86 9.24 11.51
N ILE A 101 7.53 8.10 11.69
CA ILE A 101 8.89 7.99 12.22
C ILE A 101 9.73 7.25 11.19
N ASN A 102 10.85 7.82 10.78
CA ASN A 102 11.80 7.15 9.89
C ASN A 102 13.22 7.21 10.45
N PRO A 103 13.65 6.17 11.20
CA PRO A 103 14.95 6.15 11.84
C PRO A 103 16.12 6.08 10.83
N PHE A 104 15.89 5.64 9.59
CA PHE A 104 16.90 5.58 8.54
C PHE A 104 17.29 6.98 8.00
N GLN A 105 16.47 7.99 8.26
CA GLN A 105 16.76 9.39 7.94
C GLN A 105 17.38 10.15 9.13
N GLY A 106 17.84 9.45 10.15
CA GLY A 106 18.44 10.03 11.34
C GLY A 106 17.44 10.64 12.33
N ARG A 107 16.13 10.49 12.07
CA ARG A 107 15.06 11.02 12.91
C ARG A 107 14.36 9.90 13.66
N ARG A 108 14.27 10.03 14.97
CA ARG A 108 13.57 9.11 15.85
C ARG A 108 12.29 9.71 16.45
N ASP A 109 12.08 11.00 16.23
CA ASP A 109 10.90 11.71 16.69
C ASP A 109 9.78 11.60 15.64
N ALA A 110 8.53 11.62 16.10
CA ALA A 110 7.37 11.58 15.21
C ALA A 110 7.21 12.92 14.47
N GLU A 111 7.12 12.85 13.15
CA GLU A 111 6.89 14.01 12.29
C GLU A 111 5.45 13.99 11.78
N LYS A 112 4.82 15.16 11.70
CA LYS A 112 3.51 15.30 11.09
C LYS A 112 3.63 15.09 9.57
N MET A 113 2.73 14.31 8.98
CA MET A 113 2.61 14.15 7.53
C MET A 113 2.05 15.42 6.88
N ALA A 114 2.40 15.65 5.62
CA ALA A 114 1.69 16.61 4.79
C ALA A 114 0.23 16.17 4.59
N GLY A 115 -0.66 17.11 4.26
CA GLY A 115 -2.09 16.81 4.17
C GLY A 115 -2.44 15.78 3.08
N ASP A 116 -1.71 15.77 1.98
CA ASP A 116 -1.84 14.80 0.90
C ASP A 116 -1.30 13.40 1.28
N GLU A 117 -0.17 13.32 1.99
CA GLU A 117 0.33 12.07 2.56
C GLU A 117 -0.66 11.49 3.59
N ALA A 118 -1.21 12.34 4.46
CA ALA A 118 -2.19 11.91 5.46
C ALA A 118 -3.50 11.39 4.82
N ARG A 119 -3.96 12.00 3.70
CA ARG A 119 -5.11 11.49 2.94
C ARG A 119 -4.82 10.12 2.32
N SER A 120 -3.63 9.93 1.73
CA SER A 120 -3.21 8.64 1.21
C SER A 120 -3.26 7.55 2.28
N MET A 121 -2.78 7.85 3.50
CA MET A 121 -2.89 6.94 4.64
C MET A 121 -4.35 6.68 5.05
N ALA A 122 -5.21 7.70 5.06
CA ALA A 122 -6.62 7.53 5.37
C ALA A 122 -7.31 6.57 4.39
N ASP A 123 -7.00 6.69 3.09
CA ASP A 123 -7.54 5.83 2.04
C ASP A 123 -7.05 4.39 2.19
N SER A 124 -5.74 4.17 2.42
CA SER A 124 -5.18 2.83 2.63
C SER A 124 -5.78 2.14 3.86
N GLY A 125 -6.14 2.91 4.89
CA GLY A 125 -6.76 2.42 6.11
C GLY A 125 -8.21 1.96 5.98
N MET A 126 -8.88 2.24 4.85
CA MET A 126 -10.27 1.86 4.66
C MET A 126 -10.43 0.33 4.61
N ILE A 127 -11.06 -0.25 5.63
CA ILE A 127 -11.33 -1.70 5.72
C ILE A 127 -12.18 -2.17 4.53
N SER A 128 -13.11 -1.35 4.07
CA SER A 128 -13.96 -1.66 2.92
C SER A 128 -13.24 -1.51 1.58
N GLY A 129 -12.14 -0.77 1.54
CA GLY A 129 -11.49 -0.29 0.31
C GLY A 129 -12.23 0.88 -0.34
N ILE A 130 -11.55 1.57 -1.25
CA ILE A 130 -12.05 2.76 -1.95
C ILE A 130 -13.29 2.43 -2.78
N LEU A 131 -13.25 1.34 -3.55
CA LEU A 131 -14.35 0.95 -4.45
C LEU A 131 -15.67 0.77 -3.68
N GLN A 132 -15.65 0.05 -2.56
CA GLN A 132 -16.84 -0.20 -1.75
C GLN A 132 -17.27 1.01 -0.91
N SER A 133 -16.34 1.94 -0.65
CA SER A 133 -16.60 3.18 0.08
C SER A 133 -17.08 4.32 -0.84
N ALA A 134 -17.07 4.13 -2.16
CA ALA A 134 -17.31 5.19 -3.14
C ALA A 134 -18.65 5.91 -2.93
N ALA A 135 -19.73 5.18 -2.63
CA ALA A 135 -21.04 5.78 -2.40
C ALA A 135 -21.06 6.68 -1.14
N SER A 136 -20.42 6.25 -0.04
CA SER A 136 -20.36 7.01 1.22
C SER A 136 -19.40 8.20 1.13
N SER A 137 -18.33 8.09 0.34
CA SER A 137 -17.34 9.16 0.10
C SER A 137 -17.78 10.15 -0.98
N LYS A 138 -18.95 9.95 -1.60
CA LYS A 138 -19.47 10.75 -2.74
C LYS A 138 -18.54 10.71 -3.95
N SER A 139 -17.79 9.64 -4.12
CA SER A 139 -16.94 9.41 -5.28
C SER A 139 -17.82 9.02 -6.49
N LYS A 140 -17.37 9.42 -7.68
CA LYS A 140 -18.02 9.01 -8.93
C LYS A 140 -17.43 7.68 -9.40
N VAL A 141 -18.26 6.67 -9.64
CA VAL A 141 -17.86 5.40 -10.24
C VAL A 141 -18.38 5.30 -11.68
N THR A 142 -17.51 4.88 -12.60
CA THR A 142 -17.84 4.73 -14.02
C THR A 142 -17.32 3.38 -14.51
N ALA A 143 -18.15 2.63 -15.22
CA ALA A 143 -17.69 1.43 -15.95
C ALA A 143 -17.10 1.88 -17.30
N GLU A 144 -15.85 1.48 -17.55
CA GLU A 144 -15.09 1.86 -18.75
C GLU A 144 -14.93 0.68 -19.75
N GLY A 145 -15.79 -0.35 -19.63
CA GLY A 145 -15.76 -1.52 -20.49
C GLY A 145 -14.87 -2.62 -19.91
N MET A 146 -14.10 -3.24 -20.78
CA MET A 146 -13.18 -4.33 -20.41
C MET A 146 -11.77 -4.02 -20.92
N GLU A 147 -10.77 -4.52 -20.21
CA GLU A 147 -9.36 -4.37 -20.53
C GLU A 147 -8.65 -5.72 -20.38
N ASP A 148 -7.75 -6.04 -21.30
CA ASP A 148 -6.92 -7.24 -21.19
C ASP A 148 -5.83 -7.01 -20.11
N PHE A 149 -5.76 -7.93 -19.17
CA PHE A 149 -4.73 -8.00 -18.17
C PHE A 149 -4.18 -9.43 -18.11
N ASP A 150 -2.95 -9.62 -18.58
CA ASP A 150 -2.26 -10.91 -18.63
C ASP A 150 -3.11 -12.04 -19.29
N GLY A 151 -3.84 -11.69 -20.36
CA GLY A 151 -4.71 -12.62 -21.09
C GLY A 151 -6.10 -12.79 -20.47
N THR A 152 -6.41 -12.11 -19.37
CA THR A 152 -7.74 -12.06 -18.75
C THR A 152 -8.45 -10.79 -19.18
N LEU A 153 -9.60 -10.91 -19.86
CA LEU A 153 -10.43 -9.77 -20.23
C LEU A 153 -11.26 -9.31 -19.03
N ALA A 154 -10.71 -8.40 -18.25
CA ALA A 154 -11.23 -7.93 -16.95
C ALA A 154 -12.20 -6.75 -17.11
N TYR A 155 -13.19 -6.63 -16.21
CA TYR A 155 -14.05 -5.45 -16.14
C TYR A 155 -13.29 -4.25 -15.58
N LYS A 156 -13.38 -3.11 -16.28
CA LYS A 156 -12.70 -1.87 -15.91
C LYS A 156 -13.66 -0.90 -15.24
N LEU A 157 -13.32 -0.47 -14.03
CA LEU A 157 -14.04 0.55 -13.26
C LEU A 157 -13.10 1.70 -12.94
N LYS A 158 -13.59 2.93 -13.11
CA LYS A 158 -12.89 4.15 -12.67
C LYS A 158 -13.66 4.78 -11.51
N VAL A 159 -12.94 5.08 -10.43
CA VAL A 159 -13.43 5.83 -9.26
C VAL A 159 -12.71 7.17 -9.23
N VAL A 160 -13.47 8.27 -9.14
CA VAL A 160 -12.93 9.62 -8.97
C VAL A 160 -13.43 10.16 -7.63
N GLN A 161 -12.52 10.43 -6.72
CA GLN A 161 -12.82 11.00 -5.41
C GLN A 161 -13.11 12.52 -5.51
N PRO A 162 -13.80 13.11 -4.53
CA PRO A 162 -14.11 14.55 -4.52
C PRO A 162 -12.88 15.48 -4.52
N ASP A 163 -11.74 15.01 -4.03
CA ASP A 163 -10.45 15.73 -4.01
C ASP A 163 -9.67 15.62 -5.33
N GLY A 164 -10.17 14.82 -6.27
CA GLY A 164 -9.60 14.62 -7.60
C GLY A 164 -8.65 13.43 -7.71
N ASP A 165 -8.46 12.65 -6.65
CA ASP A 165 -7.73 11.39 -6.74
C ASP A 165 -8.53 10.36 -7.54
N GLU A 166 -7.84 9.60 -8.40
CA GLU A 166 -8.44 8.65 -9.31
C GLU A 166 -7.92 7.24 -9.06
N PHE A 167 -8.84 6.26 -9.11
CA PHE A 167 -8.52 4.83 -8.99
C PHE A 167 -9.16 4.08 -10.14
N VAL A 168 -8.37 3.30 -10.87
CA VAL A 168 -8.87 2.39 -11.90
C VAL A 168 -8.71 0.96 -11.38
N TYR A 169 -9.82 0.23 -11.34
CA TYR A 169 -9.85 -1.17 -10.93
C TYR A 169 -10.09 -2.08 -12.11
N LEU A 170 -9.38 -3.19 -12.16
CA LEU A 170 -9.71 -4.33 -13.01
C LEU A 170 -10.28 -5.43 -12.13
N LEU A 171 -11.49 -5.86 -12.46
CA LEU A 171 -12.17 -6.97 -11.78
C LEU A 171 -12.12 -8.22 -12.66
N ASP A 172 -11.72 -9.32 -12.08
CA ASP A 172 -11.74 -10.64 -12.71
C ASP A 172 -13.17 -11.00 -13.18
N PRO A 173 -13.37 -11.47 -14.41
CA PRO A 173 -14.71 -11.68 -14.96
C PRO A 173 -15.48 -12.83 -14.29
N ASP A 174 -14.79 -13.80 -13.71
CA ASP A 174 -15.38 -14.98 -13.09
C ASP A 174 -15.65 -14.79 -11.61
N THR A 175 -14.72 -14.16 -10.89
CA THR A 175 -14.79 -13.99 -9.44
C THR A 175 -15.26 -12.61 -9.01
N PHE A 176 -15.18 -11.59 -9.86
CA PHE A 176 -15.42 -10.16 -9.56
C PHE A 176 -14.52 -9.58 -8.45
N LEU A 177 -13.47 -10.29 -8.05
CA LEU A 177 -12.44 -9.74 -7.18
C LEU A 177 -11.51 -8.79 -7.95
N GLU A 178 -10.92 -7.84 -7.25
CA GLU A 178 -9.95 -6.91 -7.82
C GLU A 178 -8.64 -7.67 -8.15
N ILE A 179 -8.17 -7.60 -9.38
CA ILE A 179 -6.88 -8.19 -9.80
C ILE A 179 -5.82 -7.13 -10.05
N LYS A 180 -6.25 -5.89 -10.35
CA LYS A 180 -5.36 -4.74 -10.51
C LYS A 180 -6.04 -3.46 -10.04
N MET A 181 -5.24 -2.55 -9.51
CA MET A 181 -5.62 -1.18 -9.22
C MET A 181 -4.52 -0.24 -9.71
N VAL A 182 -4.93 0.83 -10.38
CA VAL A 182 -4.03 1.97 -10.71
C VAL A 182 -4.54 3.17 -9.95
N GLU A 183 -3.67 3.73 -9.11
CA GLU A 183 -3.94 4.93 -8.34
C GLU A 183 -3.22 6.12 -8.96
N SER A 184 -3.95 7.22 -9.19
CA SER A 184 -3.41 8.49 -9.67
C SER A 184 -3.78 9.59 -8.70
N ARG A 185 -2.78 10.20 -8.05
CA ARG A 185 -3.00 11.31 -7.12
C ARG A 185 -1.89 12.36 -7.19
N ARG A 186 -2.15 13.54 -6.64
CA ARG A 186 -1.13 14.56 -6.50
C ARG A 186 -0.53 14.53 -5.10
N LEU A 187 0.78 14.24 -5.03
CA LEU A 187 1.57 14.29 -3.81
C LEU A 187 2.56 15.44 -3.91
N ARG A 188 2.47 16.39 -2.99
CA ARG A 188 3.33 17.61 -2.98
C ARG A 188 3.31 18.35 -4.32
N GLY A 189 2.14 18.38 -4.96
CA GLY A 189 1.93 19.05 -6.27
C GLY A 189 2.36 18.25 -7.50
N THR A 190 3.05 17.12 -7.34
CA THR A 190 3.46 16.23 -8.43
C THR A 190 2.43 15.10 -8.60
N LEU A 191 2.08 14.81 -9.86
CA LEU A 191 1.26 13.63 -10.16
C LEU A 191 2.08 12.37 -9.87
N SER A 192 1.54 11.51 -9.03
CA SER A 192 2.05 10.17 -8.75
C SER A 192 1.06 9.16 -9.28
N VAL A 193 1.54 8.19 -10.05
CA VAL A 193 0.75 7.06 -10.54
C VAL A 193 1.40 5.80 -10.02
N SER A 194 0.60 4.94 -9.39
CA SER A 194 1.05 3.67 -8.83
C SER A 194 0.19 2.54 -9.34
N ASP A 195 0.83 1.49 -9.83
CA ASP A 195 0.19 0.22 -10.18
C ASP A 195 0.24 -0.74 -9.01
N THR A 196 -0.85 -1.46 -8.78
CA THR A 196 -0.97 -2.49 -7.75
C THR A 196 -1.65 -3.71 -8.35
N GLU A 197 -1.00 -4.86 -8.28
CA GLU A 197 -1.59 -6.17 -8.60
C GLU A 197 -1.96 -6.87 -7.30
N LEU A 198 -3.12 -7.54 -7.30
CA LEU A 198 -3.75 -8.14 -6.14
C LEU A 198 -3.99 -9.63 -6.41
N GLY A 199 -3.59 -10.48 -5.48
CA GLY A 199 -3.73 -11.92 -5.63
C GLY A 199 -3.81 -12.68 -4.31
N ASP A 200 -3.89 -14.01 -4.42
CA ASP A 200 -3.89 -14.93 -3.27
C ASP A 200 -4.96 -14.57 -2.24
N TYR A 201 -6.21 -14.40 -2.71
CA TYR A 201 -7.31 -13.97 -1.84
C TYR A 201 -7.68 -15.03 -0.80
N GLU A 202 -7.68 -14.62 0.47
CA GLU A 202 -8.11 -15.46 1.60
C GLU A 202 -9.26 -14.83 2.38
N LYS A 203 -10.07 -15.68 3.01
CA LYS A 203 -11.22 -15.25 3.79
C LYS A 203 -10.85 -14.95 5.23
N VAL A 204 -11.01 -13.69 5.65
CA VAL A 204 -10.71 -13.19 6.99
C VAL A 204 -11.95 -12.53 7.59
N GLY A 205 -12.47 -13.07 8.68
CA GLY A 205 -13.69 -12.55 9.29
C GLY A 205 -14.92 -12.58 8.38
N GLY A 206 -14.95 -13.51 7.40
CA GLY A 206 -16.04 -13.61 6.42
C GLY A 206 -15.82 -12.82 5.12
N VAL A 207 -14.78 -11.97 5.03
CA VAL A 207 -14.46 -11.12 3.89
C VAL A 207 -13.18 -11.60 3.22
N TYR A 208 -13.14 -11.60 1.88
CA TYR A 208 -11.93 -11.89 1.11
C TYR A 208 -11.02 -10.67 1.01
N TYR A 209 -9.73 -10.86 1.36
CA TYR A 209 -8.65 -9.89 1.22
C TYR A 209 -7.49 -10.51 0.43
N PRO A 210 -6.77 -9.71 -0.39
CA PRO A 210 -5.58 -10.20 -1.08
C PRO A 210 -4.45 -10.43 -0.07
N MET A 211 -3.75 -11.57 -0.19
CA MET A 211 -2.59 -11.91 0.63
C MET A 211 -1.27 -11.66 -0.10
N ALA A 212 -1.30 -11.44 -1.42
CA ALA A 212 -0.18 -10.98 -2.23
C ALA A 212 -0.53 -9.65 -2.88
N VAL A 213 0.34 -8.66 -2.69
CA VAL A 213 0.18 -7.31 -3.26
C VAL A 213 1.50 -6.90 -3.87
N ASP A 214 1.54 -6.78 -5.18
CA ASP A 214 2.68 -6.26 -5.92
C ASP A 214 2.43 -4.80 -6.29
N GLN A 215 3.36 -3.90 -5.99
CA GLN A 215 3.21 -2.47 -6.23
C GLN A 215 4.46 -1.86 -6.86
N TRP A 216 4.26 -0.93 -7.79
CA TRP A 216 5.32 -0.10 -8.38
C TRP A 216 4.78 1.26 -8.81
N THR A 217 5.68 2.23 -8.97
CA THR A 217 5.35 3.53 -9.57
C THR A 217 5.36 3.41 -11.08
N ASP A 218 4.39 4.01 -11.77
CA ASP A 218 4.35 4.07 -13.23
C ASP A 218 5.65 4.65 -13.81
N GLY A 219 6.12 4.06 -14.90
CA GLY A 219 7.42 4.36 -15.49
C GLY A 219 8.62 3.69 -14.80
N TYR A 220 8.42 3.02 -13.65
CA TYR A 220 9.48 2.33 -12.91
C TYR A 220 9.11 0.88 -12.55
N PRO A 221 8.72 0.02 -13.53
CA PRO A 221 8.27 -1.35 -13.25
C PRO A 221 9.37 -2.22 -12.60
N ASN A 222 10.64 -1.85 -12.80
CA ASN A 222 11.77 -2.53 -12.15
C ASN A 222 11.91 -2.20 -10.66
N GLN A 223 11.16 -1.20 -10.15
CA GLN A 223 11.13 -0.86 -8.72
C GLN A 223 9.91 -1.48 -8.02
N ARG A 224 9.53 -2.67 -8.46
CA ARG A 224 8.42 -3.43 -7.89
C ARG A 224 8.75 -3.87 -6.48
N SER A 225 7.82 -3.68 -5.57
CA SER A 225 7.82 -4.25 -4.23
C SER A 225 6.69 -5.27 -4.11
N ARG A 226 6.91 -6.32 -3.35
CA ARG A 226 5.91 -7.37 -3.10
C ARG A 226 5.64 -7.49 -1.61
N LEU A 227 4.40 -7.24 -1.23
CA LEU A 227 3.90 -7.52 0.10
C LEU A 227 3.29 -8.92 0.12
N VAL A 228 3.84 -9.79 0.96
CA VAL A 228 3.31 -11.12 1.25
C VAL A 228 2.70 -11.08 2.64
N ILE A 229 1.39 -11.19 2.73
CA ILE A 229 0.64 -11.25 3.99
C ILE A 229 0.62 -12.71 4.44
N GLU A 230 1.21 -13.00 5.59
CA GLU A 230 1.32 -14.35 6.16
C GLU A 230 0.20 -14.63 7.17
N LYS A 231 -0.34 -13.56 7.74
CA LYS A 231 -1.42 -13.65 8.71
C LYS A 231 -2.32 -12.41 8.63
N ALA A 232 -3.62 -12.65 8.59
CA ALA A 232 -4.63 -11.61 8.69
C ALA A 232 -5.64 -11.95 9.79
N THR A 233 -5.99 -10.97 10.63
CA THR A 233 -6.88 -11.16 11.78
C THR A 233 -7.90 -10.03 11.84
N ALA A 234 -9.18 -10.38 11.79
CA ALA A 234 -10.28 -9.44 11.94
C ALA A 234 -10.62 -9.21 13.42
N ASN A 235 -11.11 -8.02 13.72
CA ASN A 235 -11.62 -7.63 15.04
C ASN A 235 -10.59 -7.75 16.17
N VAL A 236 -9.32 -7.36 15.86
CA VAL A 236 -8.26 -7.26 16.88
C VAL A 236 -8.52 -6.10 17.82
N ASP A 237 -7.95 -6.17 19.04
CA ASP A 237 -7.94 -5.00 19.92
C ASP A 237 -7.04 -3.90 19.32
N ALA A 238 -7.64 -2.77 18.98
CA ALA A 238 -6.98 -1.63 18.36
C ALA A 238 -7.40 -0.34 19.10
N PRO A 239 -6.81 -0.06 20.27
CA PRO A 239 -7.13 1.15 21.03
C PRO A 239 -6.71 2.41 20.27
N ALA A 240 -7.38 3.53 20.49
CA ALA A 240 -7.09 4.81 19.79
C ALA A 240 -5.63 5.26 19.99
N SER A 241 -5.03 4.93 21.14
CA SER A 241 -3.62 5.24 21.44
C SER A 241 -2.62 4.57 20.51
N LEU A 242 -3.01 3.47 19.83
CA LEU A 242 -2.16 2.79 18.84
C LEU A 242 -1.86 3.70 17.63
N PHE A 243 -2.82 4.54 17.26
CA PHE A 243 -2.77 5.40 16.07
C PHE A 243 -2.34 6.83 16.40
N ALA A 244 -2.43 7.22 17.67
CA ALA A 244 -2.10 8.57 18.10
C ALA A 244 -0.60 8.87 17.96
N GLN A 245 -0.28 10.10 17.54
CA GLN A 245 1.11 10.55 17.52
C GLN A 245 1.71 10.49 18.93
N PRO A 246 2.89 9.88 19.13
CA PRO A 246 3.57 9.91 20.41
C PRO A 246 3.81 11.36 20.84
N ASN A 247 3.41 11.70 22.05
CA ASN A 247 3.65 13.04 22.61
C ASN A 247 5.14 13.23 22.87
N ASP A 248 5.69 14.40 22.54
CA ASP A 248 7.06 14.83 22.86
C ASP A 248 7.37 14.81 24.38
N ALA A 249 6.33 14.76 25.21
CA ALA A 249 6.44 14.64 26.67
C ALA A 249 7.05 13.32 27.17
N ALA A 250 7.19 12.31 26.29
CA ALA A 250 7.86 11.04 26.60
C ALA A 250 9.34 11.02 26.16
N LYS A 251 9.89 12.15 25.71
CA LYS A 251 11.32 12.24 25.44
C LYS A 251 12.07 12.05 26.78
N PRO A 252 12.90 11.00 26.94
CA PRO A 252 13.80 10.95 28.08
C PRO A 252 14.60 12.25 28.04
N ALA A 253 14.59 13.00 29.14
CA ALA A 253 15.40 14.19 29.25
C ALA A 253 16.81 13.81 28.78
N ALA A 254 17.29 14.47 27.72
CA ALA A 254 18.66 14.31 27.30
C ALA A 254 19.51 14.53 28.54
N ALA A 255 20.29 13.52 28.91
CA ALA A 255 21.26 13.67 29.99
C ALA A 255 22.09 14.93 29.64
N GLY A 256 21.89 16.00 30.41
CA GLY A 256 22.62 17.24 30.22
C GLY A 256 24.12 16.95 30.27
N PRO A 257 24.97 17.74 29.62
CA PRO A 257 26.41 17.61 29.73
C PRO A 257 26.83 18.13 31.13
N GLY A 258 26.72 17.24 32.13
CA GLY A 258 27.03 17.60 33.49
C GLY A 258 27.08 16.38 34.37
N ASP A 259 28.22 15.76 34.38
CA ASP A 259 28.96 15.10 35.43
C ASP A 259 29.96 14.12 34.83
N VAL A 260 30.99 14.70 34.21
CA VAL A 260 32.27 14.02 34.10
C VAL A 260 32.89 14.04 35.50
N PRO A 261 33.14 12.90 36.16
CA PRO A 261 33.85 12.89 37.40
C PRO A 261 35.23 13.50 37.19
N LYS A 262 35.55 14.56 37.90
CA LYS A 262 36.84 15.21 37.91
C LYS A 262 37.89 14.18 38.28
N PRO A 263 38.99 14.02 37.49
CA PRO A 263 40.07 13.12 37.88
C PRO A 263 40.66 13.59 39.24
N THR A 264 40.68 12.68 40.18
CA THR A 264 41.40 12.88 41.47
C THR A 264 42.89 12.88 41.18
N ASP A 265 43.54 13.98 41.51
CA ASP A 265 44.99 14.16 41.52
C ASP A 265 45.66 13.04 42.33
N LYS A 266 46.51 12.27 41.70
CA LYS A 266 47.47 11.37 42.32
C LYS A 266 48.87 11.94 42.07
N PRO A 267 49.76 12.02 43.06
CA PRO A 267 51.00 12.77 42.93
C PRO A 267 51.99 12.14 41.98
N ALA A 268 52.74 13.01 41.33
CA ALA A 268 53.85 12.70 40.42
C ALA A 268 54.93 11.83 41.09
N THR A 269 55.34 10.80 40.41
CA THR A 269 56.68 10.19 40.59
C THR A 269 57.47 10.44 39.33
N ASP A 270 58.57 11.17 39.50
CA ASP A 270 59.63 11.34 38.53
C ASP A 270 60.10 10.01 37.97
N ASN A 271 60.18 9.90 36.66
CA ASN A 271 61.21 9.06 36.03
C ASN A 271 61.68 9.65 34.71
N LYS A 272 62.96 9.73 34.60
CA LYS A 272 63.78 10.45 33.66
C LYS A 272 64.10 9.52 32.47
N SER A 273 64.23 10.16 31.30
CA SER A 273 64.98 9.72 30.13
C SER A 273 64.53 8.47 29.36
N ASP A 274 64.13 8.64 28.08
CA ASP A 274 64.89 8.26 26.93
C ASP A 274 64.21 8.73 25.64
N GLU A 275 65.01 9.38 24.82
CA GLU A 275 64.71 9.93 23.50
C GLU A 275 64.66 8.81 22.47
N PRO A 276 63.67 8.69 21.61
CA PRO A 276 63.73 7.79 20.45
C PRO A 276 64.04 8.59 19.17
N ALA A 277 64.94 7.99 18.44
CA ALA A 277 65.51 8.42 17.18
C ALA A 277 64.50 8.56 16.04
N THR A 278 64.74 9.56 15.19
CA THR A 278 64.07 9.88 13.93
C THR A 278 64.22 8.78 12.88
N PRO A 279 63.19 8.35 12.18
CA PRO A 279 63.36 7.48 11.01
C PRO A 279 63.65 8.31 9.75
N PRO A 280 64.39 7.74 8.76
CA PRO A 280 64.79 8.45 7.53
C PRO A 280 63.69 8.47 6.47
N ALA A 281 63.79 9.52 5.61
CA ALA A 281 62.89 9.76 4.51
C ALA A 281 62.96 8.69 3.39
N PRO A 282 61.89 8.43 2.63
CA PRO A 282 61.93 7.55 1.46
C PRO A 282 62.50 8.24 0.26
N SER A 283 63.45 7.51 -0.40
CA SER A 283 64.05 7.83 -1.69
C SER A 283 63.06 7.64 -2.84
N LYS A 284 63.15 8.53 -3.80
CA LYS A 284 62.45 8.46 -5.10
C LYS A 284 63.15 7.42 -5.97
N GLU A 285 62.38 6.54 -6.57
CA GLU A 285 62.50 6.08 -7.95
C GLU A 285 61.10 5.72 -8.48
#